data_60a0430b89645592622b0b0b69153f5e
#
_entry.id   60a0430b89645592622b0b0b69153f5e
#
_cell.length_a   1.000
_cell.length_b   1.000
_cell.length_c   1.000
_cell.angle_alpha   90.00
_cell.angle_beta   90.00
_cell.angle_gamma   90.00
#
_symmetry.space_group_name_H-M   'P 1'
#
loop_
_entity.id
_entity.type
_entity.pdbx_description
1 polymer ?
#
loop_
_entity_poly.entity_id
_entity_poly.type
_entity_poly.pdbx_seq_one_letter_code
_entity_poly.pdbx_strand_id
1 'polypeptide(L)'
;MVLVGPLAAARQRSGALVVRPYSMEEFLHVLAVRRLLEGEAARLAAGRVAPDLLAAARERIAQLRRDGLADSARRDDRDFHAAIAQASGNPVLATAIGDLRKRTAMFRLGRLPERLDQVCDEHLAIIEALASGDGEAARTAMQSHIDNVRAHLLQRLTAI
;
A
#
# COMPACT_ATOMS: atom_id res chain seq x y z
N MET A 1 -14.86 -14.15 -15.56
CA MET A 1 -13.46 -14.49 -15.21
C MET A 1 -13.39 -14.46 -13.67
N VAL A 2 -13.38 -15.66 -13.07
CA VAL A 2 -13.34 -15.77 -11.59
C VAL A 2 -11.95 -15.29 -11.15
N LEU A 3 -11.91 -14.19 -10.36
CA LEU A 3 -10.69 -13.77 -9.69
C LEU A 3 -10.35 -14.84 -8.63
N VAL A 4 -9.47 -15.77 -8.99
CA VAL A 4 -8.91 -16.72 -8.04
C VAL A 4 -7.93 -15.93 -7.16
N GLY A 5 -8.39 -15.57 -5.96
CA GLY A 5 -7.56 -14.95 -4.94
C GLY A 5 -6.50 -15.94 -4.41
N PRO A 6 -5.48 -15.44 -3.74
CA PRO A 6 -4.44 -16.25 -3.13
C PRO A 6 -5.00 -17.17 -2.05
N LEU A 7 -4.32 -18.28 -1.84
CA LEU A 7 -4.72 -19.36 -0.95
C LEU A 7 -4.23 -19.07 0.49
N ALA A 8 -5.13 -19.04 1.46
CA ALA A 8 -4.78 -18.99 2.88
C ALA A 8 -4.87 -20.41 3.47
N ALA A 9 -3.83 -20.85 4.17
CA ALA A 9 -3.86 -22.12 4.86
C ALA A 9 -4.58 -21.99 6.22
N ALA A 10 -5.65 -22.74 6.42
CA ALA A 10 -6.34 -22.86 7.70
C ALA A 10 -6.32 -24.31 8.15
N ARG A 11 -6.03 -24.53 9.44
CA ARG A 11 -6.06 -25.88 10.04
C ARG A 11 -7.47 -26.17 10.51
N GLN A 12 -8.09 -27.22 9.99
CA GLN A 12 -9.37 -27.71 10.49
C GLN A 12 -9.19 -28.47 11.82
N ARG A 13 -10.29 -28.64 12.57
CA ARG A 13 -10.32 -29.46 13.82
C ARG A 13 -9.83 -30.89 13.60
N SER A 14 -9.93 -31.41 12.37
CA SER A 14 -9.42 -32.72 11.96
C SER A 14 -7.89 -32.76 11.76
N GLY A 15 -7.18 -31.64 11.90
CA GLY A 15 -5.75 -31.53 11.61
C GLY A 15 -5.39 -31.34 10.15
N ALA A 16 -6.36 -31.44 9.22
CA ALA A 16 -6.14 -31.22 7.81
C ALA A 16 -5.85 -29.75 7.50
N LEU A 17 -4.85 -29.49 6.64
CA LEU A 17 -4.55 -28.16 6.13
C LEU A 17 -5.48 -27.87 4.96
N VAL A 18 -6.43 -26.97 5.16
CA VAL A 18 -7.31 -26.52 4.08
C VAL A 18 -6.82 -25.16 3.60
N VAL A 19 -6.55 -25.09 2.30
CA VAL A 19 -6.16 -23.85 1.64
C VAL A 19 -7.42 -23.22 1.06
N ARG A 20 -7.86 -22.09 1.62
CA ARG A 20 -9.01 -21.34 1.11
C ARG A 20 -8.56 -20.09 0.37
N PRO A 21 -9.27 -19.68 -0.70
CA PRO A 21 -9.00 -18.40 -1.34
C PRO A 21 -9.34 -17.26 -0.36
N TYR A 22 -8.52 -16.22 -0.34
CA TYR A 22 -8.84 -14.96 0.33
C TYR A 22 -10.08 -14.35 -0.33
N SER A 23 -11.08 -13.97 0.48
CA SER A 23 -12.25 -13.29 -0.04
C SER A 23 -11.97 -11.80 -0.32
N MET A 24 -12.75 -11.20 -1.20
CA MET A 24 -12.69 -9.75 -1.43
C MET A 24 -13.06 -8.96 -0.16
N GLU A 25 -13.96 -9.48 0.64
CA GLU A 25 -14.32 -8.90 1.93
C GLU A 25 -13.12 -8.84 2.87
N GLU A 26 -12.38 -9.94 3.02
CA GLU A 26 -11.15 -9.97 3.81
C GLU A 26 -10.11 -8.96 3.30
N PHE A 27 -10.00 -8.82 1.99
CA PHE A 27 -9.11 -7.84 1.39
C PHE A 27 -9.50 -6.40 1.76
N LEU A 28 -10.78 -6.06 1.69
CA LEU A 28 -11.30 -4.74 2.08
C LEU A 28 -11.09 -4.47 3.58
N HIS A 29 -11.24 -5.48 4.42
CA HIS A 29 -10.93 -5.38 5.85
C HIS A 29 -9.44 -5.13 6.09
N VAL A 30 -8.55 -5.81 5.36
CA VAL A 30 -7.10 -5.57 5.45
C VAL A 30 -6.76 -4.15 5.01
N LEU A 31 -7.37 -3.63 3.94
CA LEU A 31 -7.16 -2.24 3.52
C LEU A 31 -7.63 -1.24 4.59
N ALA A 32 -8.75 -1.50 5.26
CA ALA A 32 -9.24 -0.64 6.33
C ALA A 32 -8.24 -0.55 7.51
N VAL A 33 -7.64 -1.68 7.89
CA VAL A 33 -6.61 -1.72 8.94
C VAL A 33 -5.33 -1.04 8.45
N ARG A 34 -4.89 -1.28 7.22
CA ARG A 34 -3.73 -0.61 6.63
C ARG A 34 -3.89 0.91 6.62
N ARG A 35 -5.07 1.40 6.29
CA ARG A 35 -5.39 2.83 6.32
C ARG A 35 -5.09 3.46 7.68
N LEU A 36 -5.48 2.80 8.75
CA LEU A 36 -5.23 3.27 10.12
C LEU A 36 -3.73 3.24 10.46
N LEU A 37 -3.09 2.11 10.23
CA LEU A 37 -1.70 1.88 10.63
C LEU A 37 -0.71 2.66 9.77
N GLU A 38 -0.87 2.64 8.44
CA GLU A 38 0.03 3.37 7.53
C GLU A 38 -0.18 4.89 7.65
N GLY A 39 -1.41 5.36 7.89
CA GLY A 39 -1.66 6.76 8.22
C GLY A 39 -0.94 7.21 9.49
N GLU A 40 -1.00 6.41 10.56
CA GLU A 40 -0.28 6.71 11.79
C GLU A 40 1.25 6.65 11.60
N ALA A 41 1.73 5.66 10.84
CA ALA A 41 3.16 5.57 10.51
C ALA A 41 3.65 6.81 9.74
N ALA A 42 2.88 7.29 8.77
CA ALA A 42 3.19 8.50 8.01
C ALA A 42 3.22 9.74 8.92
N ARG A 43 2.25 9.86 9.84
CA ARG A 43 2.25 10.96 10.83
C ARG A 43 3.51 10.98 11.68
N LEU A 44 3.91 9.82 12.20
CA LEU A 44 5.10 9.69 13.05
C LEU A 44 6.41 9.84 12.26
N ALA A 45 6.40 9.52 10.96
CA ALA A 45 7.56 9.60 10.07
C ALA A 45 7.81 11.03 9.53
N ALA A 46 6.82 11.93 9.62
CA ALA A 46 6.95 13.30 9.12
C ALA A 46 8.17 14.01 9.72
N GLY A 47 9.02 14.57 8.86
CA GLY A 47 10.28 15.20 9.24
C GLY A 47 11.39 14.21 9.67
N ARG A 48 11.15 12.90 9.65
CA ARG A 48 12.12 11.87 10.06
C ARG A 48 12.63 11.00 8.91
N VAL A 49 11.94 11.00 7.78
CA VAL A 49 12.42 10.29 6.58
C VAL A 49 13.61 11.05 6.03
N ALA A 50 14.72 10.34 5.77
CA ALA A 50 15.93 10.95 5.23
C ALA A 50 15.64 11.66 3.89
N PRO A 51 16.13 12.90 3.69
CA PRO A 51 15.89 13.66 2.46
C PRO A 51 16.27 12.92 1.19
N ASP A 52 17.36 12.16 1.22
CA ASP A 52 17.83 11.35 0.08
C ASP A 52 16.85 10.25 -0.30
N LEU A 53 16.17 9.65 0.68
CA LEU A 53 15.13 8.65 0.41
C LEU A 53 13.90 9.29 -0.25
N LEU A 54 13.51 10.50 0.18
CA LEU A 54 12.41 11.23 -0.44
C LEU A 54 12.77 11.68 -1.86
N ALA A 55 14.00 12.14 -2.09
CA ALA A 55 14.48 12.51 -3.41
C ALA A 55 14.51 11.29 -4.35
N ALA A 56 15.04 10.16 -3.90
CA ALA A 56 15.05 8.92 -4.66
C ALA A 56 13.62 8.43 -4.99
N ALA A 57 12.68 8.57 -4.06
CA ALA A 57 11.27 8.22 -4.32
C ALA A 57 10.65 9.12 -5.39
N ARG A 58 10.91 10.45 -5.36
CA ARG A 58 10.46 11.37 -6.42
C ARG A 58 11.00 10.99 -7.79
N GLU A 59 12.29 10.67 -7.89
CA GLU A 59 12.89 10.28 -9.18
C GLU A 59 12.28 8.99 -9.72
N ARG A 60 12.05 7.99 -8.87
CA ARG A 60 11.37 6.75 -9.28
C ARG A 60 9.94 7.00 -9.77
N ILE A 61 9.20 7.90 -9.15
CA ILE A 61 7.87 8.30 -9.61
C ILE A 61 7.95 8.99 -10.96
N ALA A 62 8.91 9.89 -11.16
CA ALA A 62 9.13 10.55 -12.44
C ALA A 62 9.49 9.55 -13.55
N GLN A 63 10.35 8.57 -13.24
CA GLN A 63 10.69 7.49 -14.16
C GLN A 63 9.48 6.62 -14.49
N LEU A 64 8.68 6.26 -13.48
CA LEU A 64 7.46 5.47 -13.66
C LEU A 64 6.46 6.16 -14.60
N ARG A 65 6.33 7.48 -14.54
CA ARG A 65 5.50 8.27 -15.46
C ARG A 65 6.04 8.27 -16.90
N ARG A 66 7.37 8.34 -17.07
CA ARG A 66 7.99 8.32 -18.40
C ARG A 66 7.88 6.94 -19.07
N ASP A 67 8.16 5.90 -18.32
CA ASP A 67 8.38 4.55 -18.87
C ASP A 67 7.13 3.66 -18.76
N GLY A 68 6.10 4.11 -18.04
CA GLY A 68 4.92 3.32 -17.73
C GLY A 68 5.18 2.27 -16.64
N LEU A 69 4.22 1.35 -16.45
CA LEU A 69 4.28 0.32 -15.42
C LEU A 69 5.39 -0.71 -15.71
N ALA A 70 6.55 -0.50 -15.11
CA ALA A 70 7.63 -1.49 -15.07
C ALA A 70 7.37 -2.58 -14.02
N ASP A 71 8.06 -3.72 -14.15
CA ASP A 71 7.99 -4.80 -13.15
C ASP A 71 8.56 -4.36 -11.79
N SER A 72 9.41 -3.32 -11.76
CA SER A 72 9.93 -2.67 -10.57
C SER A 72 8.88 -1.90 -9.77
N ALA A 73 7.81 -1.39 -10.39
CA ALA A 73 6.83 -0.50 -9.76
C ALA A 73 6.23 -1.06 -8.46
N ARG A 74 5.97 -2.39 -8.42
CA ARG A 74 5.48 -3.04 -7.20
C ARG A 74 6.53 -3.10 -6.09
N ARG A 75 7.78 -3.23 -6.47
CA ARG A 75 8.90 -3.23 -5.53
C ARG A 75 9.11 -1.83 -4.98
N ASP A 76 9.10 -0.84 -5.84
CA ASP A 76 9.25 0.56 -5.49
C ASP A 76 8.12 1.03 -4.56
N ASP A 77 6.87 0.66 -4.84
CA ASP A 77 5.72 0.91 -3.97
C ASP A 77 5.90 0.26 -2.59
N ARG A 78 6.29 -1.03 -2.57
CA ARG A 78 6.53 -1.74 -1.31
C ARG A 78 7.64 -1.08 -0.49
N ASP A 79 8.75 -0.74 -1.14
CA ASP A 79 9.93 -0.20 -0.48
C ASP A 79 9.67 1.24 0.02
N PHE A 80 8.88 2.04 -0.70
CA PHE A 80 8.42 3.35 -0.28
C PHE A 80 7.61 3.30 1.02
N HIS A 81 6.57 2.47 1.07
CA HIS A 81 5.75 2.32 2.28
C HIS A 81 6.53 1.69 3.45
N ALA A 82 7.45 0.75 3.17
CA ALA A 82 8.31 0.17 4.19
C ALA A 82 9.25 1.20 4.82
N ALA A 83 9.83 2.10 4.02
CA ALA A 83 10.67 3.18 4.50
C ALA A 83 9.91 4.13 5.43
N ILE A 84 8.67 4.50 5.07
CA ILE A 84 7.80 5.33 5.92
C ILE A 84 7.49 4.60 7.25
N ALA A 85 7.13 3.32 7.18
CA ALA A 85 6.84 2.54 8.37
C ALA A 85 8.04 2.43 9.31
N GLN A 86 9.25 2.25 8.79
CA GLN A 86 10.49 2.25 9.56
C GLN A 86 10.80 3.61 10.18
N ALA A 87 10.64 4.70 9.42
CA ALA A 87 10.87 6.06 9.87
C ALA A 87 9.89 6.50 10.98
N SER A 88 8.76 5.80 11.15
CA SER A 88 7.84 6.03 12.27
C SER A 88 8.50 5.84 13.65
N GLY A 89 9.62 5.10 13.71
CA GLY A 89 10.33 4.77 14.96
C GLY A 89 9.63 3.70 15.81
N ASN A 90 8.56 3.07 15.30
CA ASN A 90 7.84 2.00 15.98
C ASN A 90 8.01 0.66 15.23
N PRO A 91 8.90 -0.24 15.68
CA PRO A 91 9.20 -1.50 14.98
C PRO A 91 8.00 -2.46 14.97
N VAL A 92 7.14 -2.41 15.97
CA VAL A 92 5.93 -3.24 16.02
C VAL A 92 4.94 -2.79 14.93
N LEU A 93 4.75 -1.47 14.79
CA LEU A 93 3.91 -0.88 13.75
C LEU A 93 4.47 -1.22 12.35
N ALA A 94 5.77 -1.08 12.14
CA ALA A 94 6.42 -1.41 10.87
C ALA A 94 6.25 -2.89 10.50
N THR A 95 6.39 -3.80 11.46
CA THR A 95 6.17 -5.25 11.26
C THR A 95 4.72 -5.53 10.88
N ALA A 96 3.76 -4.97 11.62
CA ALA A 96 2.33 -5.16 11.35
C ALA A 96 1.93 -4.66 9.96
N ILE A 97 2.42 -3.48 9.55
CA ILE A 97 2.21 -2.93 8.21
C ILE A 97 2.80 -3.87 7.15
N GLY A 98 4.03 -4.33 7.34
CA GLY A 98 4.69 -5.25 6.41
C GLY A 98 3.89 -6.53 6.18
N ASP A 99 3.33 -7.13 7.23
CA ASP A 99 2.55 -8.37 7.13
C ASP A 99 1.19 -8.14 6.46
N LEU A 100 0.51 -7.03 6.75
CA LEU A 100 -0.72 -6.67 6.06
C LEU A 100 -0.49 -6.37 4.57
N ARG A 101 0.62 -5.72 4.22
CA ARG A 101 1.00 -5.46 2.83
C ARG A 101 1.30 -6.74 2.07
N LYS A 102 1.97 -7.72 2.68
CA LYS A 102 2.15 -9.06 2.09
C LYS A 102 0.80 -9.70 1.75
N ARG A 103 -0.17 -9.61 2.66
CA ARG A 103 -1.53 -10.14 2.44
C ARG A 103 -2.19 -9.48 1.23
N THR A 104 -2.15 -8.14 1.13
CA THR A 104 -2.75 -7.45 -0.02
C THR A 104 -2.00 -7.69 -1.33
N ALA A 105 -0.68 -7.87 -1.30
CA ALA A 105 0.12 -8.20 -2.48
C ALA A 105 -0.22 -9.58 -3.07
N MET A 106 -0.74 -10.51 -2.25
CA MET A 106 -1.22 -11.81 -2.71
C MET A 106 -2.46 -11.68 -3.60
N PHE A 107 -3.29 -10.66 -3.41
CA PHE A 107 -4.31 -10.29 -4.37
C PHE A 107 -3.62 -9.67 -5.59
N ARG A 108 -3.39 -10.48 -6.61
CA ARG A 108 -2.87 -10.01 -7.89
C ARG A 108 -3.92 -9.14 -8.60
N LEU A 109 -4.24 -8.01 -7.96
CA LEU A 109 -4.93 -6.94 -8.62
C LEU A 109 -4.00 -6.50 -9.73
N GLY A 110 -4.35 -6.84 -10.95
CA GLY A 110 -3.50 -6.64 -12.11
C GLY A 110 -2.89 -5.24 -12.16
N ARG A 111 -1.96 -5.03 -13.04
CA ARG A 111 -1.49 -3.68 -13.35
C ARG A 111 -2.73 -2.82 -13.60
N LEU A 112 -2.81 -1.68 -12.90
CA LEU A 112 -3.87 -0.70 -13.07
C LEU A 112 -3.30 0.49 -13.86
N PRO A 113 -3.02 0.31 -15.17
CA PRO A 113 -2.41 1.38 -15.97
C PRO A 113 -3.27 2.64 -15.97
N GLU A 114 -4.58 2.49 -15.87
CA GLU A 114 -5.54 3.58 -15.80
C GLU A 114 -5.43 4.44 -14.53
N ARG A 115 -4.73 3.94 -13.49
CA ARG A 115 -4.49 4.68 -12.23
C ARG A 115 -3.06 5.17 -12.07
N LEU A 116 -2.18 4.94 -13.03
CA LEU A 116 -0.76 5.21 -12.87
C LEU A 116 -0.50 6.69 -12.48
N ASP A 117 -1.03 7.62 -13.22
CA ASP A 117 -0.84 9.05 -12.93
C ASP A 117 -1.41 9.44 -11.58
N GLN A 118 -2.60 8.94 -11.24
CA GLN A 118 -3.24 9.20 -9.96
C GLN A 118 -2.41 8.65 -8.78
N VAL A 119 -1.87 7.43 -8.89
CA VAL A 119 -1.00 6.85 -7.87
C VAL A 119 0.29 7.66 -7.73
N CYS A 120 0.87 8.12 -8.84
CA CYS A 120 2.04 8.99 -8.80
C CYS A 120 1.75 10.31 -8.07
N ASP A 121 0.61 10.95 -8.33
CA ASP A 121 0.20 12.19 -7.65
C ASP A 121 -0.04 11.94 -6.15
N GLU A 122 -0.69 10.85 -5.80
CA GLU A 122 -0.92 10.44 -4.41
C GLU A 122 0.41 10.24 -3.65
N HIS A 123 1.36 9.54 -4.25
CA HIS A 123 2.69 9.33 -3.64
C HIS A 123 3.48 10.65 -3.53
N LEU A 124 3.40 11.54 -4.51
CA LEU A 124 4.02 12.86 -4.42
C LEU A 124 3.43 13.69 -3.27
N ALA A 125 2.11 13.66 -3.08
CA ALA A 125 1.46 14.35 -1.96
C ALA A 125 1.93 13.81 -0.60
N ILE A 126 2.11 12.49 -0.46
CA ILE A 126 2.68 11.87 0.74
C ILE A 126 4.12 12.37 0.96
N ILE A 127 4.95 12.38 -0.08
CA ILE A 127 6.35 12.84 -0.01
C ILE A 127 6.42 14.30 0.43
N GLU A 128 5.58 15.18 -0.11
CA GLU A 128 5.54 16.59 0.27
C GLU A 128 5.17 16.77 1.75
N ALA A 129 4.16 16.07 2.23
CA ALA A 129 3.74 16.13 3.61
C ALA A 129 4.82 15.58 4.57
N LEU A 130 5.52 14.50 4.20
CA LEU A 130 6.63 13.96 4.96
C LEU A 130 7.81 14.93 5.01
N ALA A 131 8.13 15.58 3.89
CA ALA A 131 9.23 16.53 3.78
C ALA A 131 8.96 17.83 4.56
N SER A 132 7.71 18.30 4.61
CA SER A 132 7.34 19.48 5.37
C SER A 132 7.34 19.26 6.90
N GLY A 133 7.35 18.00 7.34
CA GLY A 133 7.23 17.65 8.76
C GLY A 133 5.80 17.77 9.32
N ASP A 134 4.80 18.00 8.45
CA ASP A 134 3.39 18.06 8.86
C ASP A 134 2.82 16.63 8.99
N GLY A 135 2.79 16.14 10.22
CA GLY A 135 2.32 14.79 10.52
C GLY A 135 0.85 14.56 10.18
N GLU A 136 -0.02 15.55 10.38
CA GLU A 136 -1.44 15.39 10.06
C GLU A 136 -1.70 15.44 8.55
N ALA A 137 -0.98 16.27 7.81
CA ALA A 137 -0.99 16.23 6.36
C ALA A 137 -0.47 14.90 5.82
N ALA A 138 0.62 14.36 6.38
CA ALA A 138 1.17 13.05 6.00
C ALA A 138 0.18 11.91 6.27
N ARG A 139 -0.49 11.91 7.44
CA ARG A 139 -1.56 10.97 7.77
C ARG A 139 -2.67 11.03 6.73
N THR A 140 -3.18 12.23 6.46
CA THR A 140 -4.29 12.46 5.54
C THR A 140 -3.95 12.01 4.13
N ALA A 141 -2.77 12.36 3.63
CA ALA A 141 -2.32 11.95 2.30
C ALA A 141 -2.21 10.43 2.18
N MET A 142 -1.64 9.75 3.18
CA MET A 142 -1.53 8.28 3.20
C MET A 142 -2.90 7.61 3.27
N GLN A 143 -3.80 8.11 4.10
CA GLN A 143 -5.16 7.57 4.21
C GLN A 143 -5.94 7.74 2.91
N SER A 144 -5.85 8.91 2.28
CA SER A 144 -6.50 9.18 0.99
C SER A 144 -5.97 8.25 -0.11
N HIS A 145 -4.67 7.99 -0.15
CA HIS A 145 -4.08 7.03 -1.08
C HIS A 145 -4.70 5.63 -0.93
N ILE A 146 -4.82 5.12 0.30
CA ILE A 146 -5.40 3.79 0.55
C ILE A 146 -6.91 3.77 0.26
N ASP A 147 -7.64 4.84 0.61
CA ASP A 147 -9.06 4.99 0.29
C ASP A 147 -9.32 4.99 -1.22
N ASN A 148 -8.46 5.65 -2.00
CA ASN A 148 -8.54 5.66 -3.46
C ASN A 148 -8.26 4.29 -4.07
N VAL A 149 -7.31 3.53 -3.52
CA VAL A 149 -7.08 2.12 -3.91
C VAL A 149 -8.35 1.31 -3.67
N ARG A 150 -8.96 1.45 -2.49
CA ARG A 150 -10.19 0.74 -2.11
C ARG A 150 -11.35 1.11 -3.03
N ALA A 151 -11.56 2.40 -3.28
CA ALA A 151 -12.66 2.90 -4.12
C ALA A 151 -12.56 2.36 -5.55
N HIS A 152 -11.37 2.39 -6.13
CA HIS A 152 -11.13 1.87 -7.48
C HIS A 152 -11.44 0.38 -7.59
N LEU A 153 -11.07 -0.41 -6.58
CA LEU A 153 -11.37 -1.83 -6.55
C LEU A 153 -12.87 -2.11 -6.49
N LEU A 154 -13.59 -1.37 -5.67
CA LEU A 154 -15.04 -1.50 -5.57
C LEU A 154 -15.71 -1.14 -6.90
N GLN A 155 -15.28 -0.09 -7.59
CA GLN A 155 -15.77 0.28 -8.91
C GLN A 155 -15.57 -0.84 -9.94
N ARG A 156 -14.42 -1.49 -9.94
CA ARG A 156 -14.16 -2.62 -10.86
C ARG A 156 -15.03 -3.83 -10.59
N LEU A 157 -15.40 -4.07 -9.34
CA LEU A 157 -16.30 -5.17 -8.97
C LEU A 157 -17.75 -4.92 -9.35
N THR A 158 -18.17 -3.66 -9.39
CA THR A 158 -19.55 -3.27 -9.77
C THR A 158 -19.71 -3.07 -11.27
N ALA A 159 -18.62 -3.00 -12.04
CA ALA A 159 -18.64 -2.83 -13.50
C ALA A 159 -18.66 -4.18 -14.26
N ILE A 160 -18.82 -5.31 -13.55
CA ILE A 160 -18.97 -6.67 -14.10
C ILE A 160 -20.45 -7.09 -14.00
#